data_c07625c73af176135d6dc27cfec16f82
#
_entry.id   c07625c73af176135d6dc27cfec16f82
#
_cell.length_a   1.000
_cell.length_b   1.000
_cell.length_c   1.000
_cell.angle_alpha   90.00
_cell.angle_beta   90.00
_cell.angle_gamma   90.00
#
_symmetry.space_group_name_H-M   'P 1'
#
loop_
_entity.id
_entity.type
_entity.pdbx_description
1 polymer ?
#
loop_
_entity_poly.entity_id
_entity_poly.type
_entity_poly.pdbx_seq_one_letter_code
_entity_poly.pdbx_strand_id
1 'polypeptide(L)'
;GCNDVVVDGINLFNNLKIRNGDGIDIDHSRNVRISNCHITSGDDCICLKNRREFEQYGVCKDIVVTNCVMSSRSCAIKIGSENMDSISNVLFDNCVIKASNRGLGIQNRDEGTVTDVTFSNIQLDCQLWSDVWWGKAEPIYVTSYPRANGNNKDANWRFPKGKTEGSCGEVSRIFFNNITGVSENGCFIGGDTKDKVNHIYINNVNLLLHSRGQYQGGIYDKRPCRGEGFVRDKVYGIYVDQSSDVEINGLKVINDGVNFGGDVKGYGISADARRGAKDMKPGQTAPQYIFMK
;
A
#
# COMPACT_ATOMS: atom_id res chain seq x y z
N GLY A 1 5.15 21.49 -2.03
CA GLY A 1 5.23 22.22 -3.29
C GLY A 1 6.65 22.62 -3.67
N CYS A 2 7.59 21.66 -3.66
CA CYS A 2 8.98 21.91 -4.04
C CYS A 2 9.28 21.33 -5.43
N ASN A 3 10.34 21.82 -6.04
CA ASN A 3 10.86 21.31 -7.30
C ASN A 3 12.39 21.21 -7.25
N ASP A 4 12.92 20.08 -7.74
CA ASP A 4 14.37 19.81 -7.77
C ASP A 4 15.00 19.75 -6.37
N VAL A 5 14.63 18.72 -5.60
CA VAL A 5 15.07 18.52 -4.22
C VAL A 5 16.00 17.33 -4.13
N VAL A 6 17.06 17.45 -3.36
CA VAL A 6 17.95 16.35 -2.96
C VAL A 6 17.94 16.23 -1.45
N VAL A 7 17.72 15.01 -0.95
CA VAL A 7 17.91 14.64 0.45
C VAL A 7 18.85 13.45 0.47
N ASP A 8 20.05 13.63 1.01
CA ASP A 8 21.07 12.60 0.98
C ASP A 8 21.79 12.45 2.32
N GLY A 9 22.02 11.19 2.73
CA GLY A 9 22.87 10.84 3.86
C GLY A 9 22.34 11.27 5.24
N ILE A 10 21.06 11.50 5.42
CA ILE A 10 20.51 11.93 6.71
C ILE A 10 20.16 10.76 7.63
N ASN A 11 20.35 10.97 8.93
CA ASN A 11 19.80 10.12 9.98
C ASN A 11 18.67 10.87 10.69
N LEU A 12 17.46 10.32 10.60
CA LEU A 12 16.27 10.90 11.19
C LEU A 12 15.66 9.93 12.19
N PHE A 13 15.44 10.41 13.41
CA PHE A 13 14.80 9.64 14.47
C PHE A 13 13.71 10.46 15.14
N ASN A 14 12.46 10.07 14.91
CA ASN A 14 11.29 10.68 15.53
C ASN A 14 10.77 9.84 16.69
N ASN A 15 10.04 10.48 17.59
CA ASN A 15 9.44 9.80 18.72
C ASN A 15 8.37 8.79 18.25
N LEU A 16 8.55 7.52 18.58
CA LEU A 16 7.70 6.41 18.14
C LEU A 16 6.29 6.40 18.79
N LYS A 17 6.01 7.28 19.72
CA LYS A 17 4.73 7.38 20.45
C LYS A 17 3.89 8.59 20.02
N ILE A 18 4.40 9.43 19.16
CA ILE A 18 3.72 10.66 18.71
C ILE A 18 3.08 10.40 17.34
N ARG A 19 1.80 10.76 17.23
CA ARG A 19 1.08 10.76 15.95
C ARG A 19 1.65 11.84 15.02
N ASN A 20 1.56 11.61 13.73
CA ASN A 20 2.06 12.53 12.71
C ASN A 20 3.55 12.87 12.93
N GLY A 21 4.30 11.90 13.43
CA GLY A 21 5.75 11.96 13.53
C GLY A 21 6.38 11.34 12.30
N ASP A 22 5.97 11.81 11.12
CA ASP A 22 6.46 11.35 9.83
C ASP A 22 7.95 11.73 9.64
N GLY A 23 8.67 10.98 8.82
CA GLY A 23 10.05 11.27 8.50
C GLY A 23 10.17 12.36 7.45
N ILE A 24 9.86 12.02 6.21
CA ILE A 24 9.96 12.93 5.05
C ILE A 24 8.63 12.90 4.31
N ASP A 25 7.91 14.02 4.31
CA ASP A 25 6.71 14.22 3.52
C ASP A 25 7.01 14.95 2.21
N ILE A 26 6.68 14.30 1.10
CA ILE A 26 6.79 14.85 -0.25
C ILE A 26 5.38 15.23 -0.69
N ASP A 27 5.04 16.52 -0.52
CA ASP A 27 3.70 17.02 -0.77
C ASP A 27 3.71 17.97 -1.97
N HIS A 28 2.93 17.67 -3.02
CA HIS A 28 2.87 18.45 -4.27
C HIS A 28 4.24 18.78 -4.86
N SER A 29 5.21 17.89 -4.77
CA SER A 29 6.60 18.16 -5.14
C SER A 29 7.04 17.36 -6.35
N ARG A 30 8.05 17.86 -7.05
CA ARG A 30 8.55 17.28 -8.30
C ARG A 30 10.06 17.19 -8.32
N ASN A 31 10.61 16.25 -9.11
CA ASN A 31 12.06 16.07 -9.27
C ASN A 31 12.76 15.90 -7.91
N VAL A 32 12.27 14.97 -7.08
CA VAL A 32 12.80 14.70 -5.75
C VAL A 32 13.67 13.46 -5.76
N ARG A 33 14.85 13.54 -5.19
CA ARG A 33 15.79 12.43 -5.01
C ARG A 33 16.13 12.30 -3.55
N ILE A 34 15.84 11.11 -2.97
CA ILE A 34 16.17 10.78 -1.58
C ILE A 34 17.09 9.57 -1.59
N SER A 35 18.26 9.67 -0.96
CA SER A 35 19.22 8.58 -0.95
C SER A 35 20.02 8.48 0.33
N ASN A 36 20.52 7.26 0.62
CA ASN A 36 21.46 6.97 1.71
C ASN A 36 20.96 7.41 3.09
N CYS A 37 19.64 7.37 3.33
CA CYS A 37 19.04 7.85 4.57
C CYS A 37 18.73 6.70 5.54
N HIS A 38 18.83 6.97 6.84
CA HIS A 38 18.31 6.11 7.90
C HIS A 38 17.17 6.84 8.61
N ILE A 39 15.96 6.30 8.52
CA ILE A 39 14.76 6.95 9.03
C ILE A 39 14.02 6.03 9.99
N THR A 40 13.79 6.52 11.19
CA THR A 40 12.93 5.85 12.19
C THR A 40 11.84 6.82 12.62
N SER A 41 10.58 6.43 12.47
CA SER A 41 9.44 7.32 12.69
C SER A 41 8.29 6.67 13.48
N GLY A 42 7.55 7.49 14.19
CA GLY A 42 6.31 7.09 14.87
C GLY A 42 5.12 6.97 13.91
N ASP A 43 5.16 7.66 12.80
CA ASP A 43 4.24 7.56 11.68
C ASP A 43 5.01 7.15 10.41
N ASP A 44 4.69 7.61 9.22
CA ASP A 44 5.32 7.16 7.98
C ASP A 44 6.79 7.61 7.85
N CYS A 45 7.70 6.76 7.34
CA CYS A 45 9.08 7.20 7.16
C CYS A 45 9.23 8.11 5.94
N ILE A 46 8.73 7.68 4.80
CA ILE A 46 8.68 8.50 3.56
C ILE A 46 7.26 8.44 3.04
N CYS A 47 6.64 9.59 2.89
CA CYS A 47 5.25 9.69 2.48
C CYS A 47 5.07 10.70 1.33
N LEU A 48 4.40 10.26 0.26
CA LEU A 48 4.00 11.09 -0.87
C LEU A 48 2.54 11.49 -0.71
N LYS A 49 2.25 12.77 -0.84
CA LYS A 49 0.91 13.34 -0.64
C LYS A 49 0.59 14.40 -1.70
N ASN A 50 -0.70 14.64 -1.90
CA ASN A 50 -1.22 15.84 -2.56
C ASN A 50 -2.39 16.35 -1.70
N ARG A 51 -2.10 17.16 -0.71
CA ARG A 51 -3.10 17.64 0.24
C ARG A 51 -3.94 18.78 -0.34
N ARG A 52 -5.24 18.73 -0.10
CA ARG A 52 -6.23 19.67 -0.66
C ARG A 52 -5.94 21.14 -0.36
N GLU A 53 -5.43 21.44 0.79
CA GLU A 53 -5.10 22.80 1.20
C GLU A 53 -3.93 23.41 0.41
N PHE A 54 -3.22 22.60 -0.37
CA PHE A 54 -2.06 23.01 -1.17
C PHE A 54 -2.21 22.71 -2.66
N GLU A 55 -3.44 22.56 -3.13
CA GLU A 55 -3.77 22.21 -4.53
C GLU A 55 -3.10 23.11 -5.59
N GLN A 56 -2.82 24.37 -5.24
CA GLN A 56 -2.17 25.30 -6.14
C GLN A 56 -0.76 24.87 -6.59
N TYR A 57 -0.14 23.91 -5.90
CA TYR A 57 1.19 23.42 -6.27
C TYR A 57 1.14 22.26 -7.27
N GLY A 58 -0.04 21.68 -7.53
CA GLY A 58 -0.28 20.68 -8.57
C GLY A 58 0.27 19.29 -8.21
N VAL A 59 0.63 18.53 -9.21
CA VAL A 59 0.98 17.10 -9.12
C VAL A 59 2.26 16.82 -8.32
N CYS A 60 2.32 15.62 -7.73
CA CYS A 60 3.51 15.05 -7.12
C CYS A 60 4.11 14.00 -8.08
N LYS A 61 5.32 14.21 -8.61
CA LYS A 61 5.89 13.31 -9.61
C LYS A 61 7.41 13.37 -9.76
N ASP A 62 7.94 12.42 -10.53
CA ASP A 62 9.37 12.34 -10.85
C ASP A 62 10.21 12.19 -9.59
N ILE A 63 9.95 11.11 -8.81
CA ILE A 63 10.52 10.89 -7.48
C ILE A 63 11.31 9.60 -7.47
N VAL A 64 12.53 9.66 -6.94
CA VAL A 64 13.38 8.51 -6.71
C VAL A 64 13.79 8.43 -5.25
N VAL A 65 13.62 7.26 -4.64
CA VAL A 65 14.09 6.94 -3.29
C VAL A 65 14.94 5.69 -3.37
N THR A 66 16.18 5.74 -2.89
CA THR A 66 17.10 4.60 -2.99
C THR A 66 18.05 4.51 -1.80
N ASN A 67 18.58 3.30 -1.55
CA ASN A 67 19.59 3.04 -0.52
C ASN A 67 19.21 3.50 0.90
N CYS A 68 17.93 3.40 1.25
CA CYS A 68 17.45 3.84 2.55
C CYS A 68 17.16 2.68 3.48
N VAL A 69 17.39 2.89 4.78
CA VAL A 69 17.01 1.96 5.86
C VAL A 69 15.90 2.62 6.68
N MET A 70 14.75 1.97 6.78
CA MET A 70 13.55 2.57 7.37
C MET A 70 12.92 1.68 8.44
N SER A 71 12.34 2.29 9.47
CA SER A 71 11.53 1.62 10.50
C SER A 71 10.40 2.53 10.95
N SER A 72 9.16 2.08 10.82
CA SER A 72 7.97 2.89 11.13
C SER A 72 7.01 2.15 12.06
N ARG A 73 6.32 2.90 12.93
CA ARG A 73 5.16 2.37 13.65
C ARG A 73 3.87 2.40 12.82
N SER A 74 3.88 3.06 11.68
CA SER A 74 2.80 3.13 10.71
C SER A 74 3.22 2.46 9.38
N CYS A 75 3.74 3.19 8.43
CA CYS A 75 4.16 2.65 7.13
C CYS A 75 5.57 3.14 6.77
N ALA A 76 6.45 2.23 6.41
CA ALA A 76 7.82 2.65 6.06
C ALA A 76 7.83 3.52 4.80
N ILE A 77 7.18 3.07 3.74
CA ILE A 77 7.00 3.84 2.50
C ILE A 77 5.51 3.93 2.21
N LYS A 78 5.01 5.16 2.09
CA LYS A 78 3.58 5.39 1.86
C LYS A 78 3.32 6.37 0.74
N ILE A 79 2.28 6.13 -0.02
CA ILE A 79 1.64 7.05 -0.95
C ILE A 79 0.21 7.30 -0.45
N GLY A 80 -0.10 8.57 -0.19
CA GLY A 80 -1.38 8.99 0.41
C GLY A 80 -1.26 9.18 1.94
N SER A 81 -2.33 9.16 2.70
CA SER A 81 -3.74 8.90 2.31
C SER A 81 -4.37 10.07 1.56
N GLU A 82 -3.82 11.26 1.67
CA GLU A 82 -4.33 12.48 1.04
C GLU A 82 -3.75 12.59 -0.37
N ASN A 83 -4.62 12.47 -1.34
CA ASN A 83 -4.25 12.59 -2.74
C ASN A 83 -5.42 13.13 -3.56
N MET A 84 -5.44 14.43 -3.80
CA MET A 84 -6.46 15.09 -4.59
C MET A 84 -6.05 15.37 -6.04
N ASP A 85 -4.80 15.10 -6.38
CA ASP A 85 -4.23 15.32 -7.71
C ASP A 85 -3.54 14.03 -8.19
N SER A 86 -2.61 14.08 -9.12
CA SER A 86 -1.86 12.92 -9.60
C SER A 86 -0.55 12.72 -8.85
N ILE A 87 -0.27 11.48 -8.46
CA ILE A 87 1.05 11.02 -8.03
C ILE A 87 1.55 10.03 -9.07
N SER A 88 2.68 10.30 -9.72
CA SER A 88 3.15 9.48 -10.84
C SER A 88 4.66 9.49 -11.04
N ASN A 89 5.15 8.50 -11.78
CA ASN A 89 6.57 8.36 -12.11
C ASN A 89 7.45 8.31 -10.86
N VAL A 90 7.25 7.27 -10.04
CA VAL A 90 7.89 7.11 -8.73
C VAL A 90 8.65 5.80 -8.67
N LEU A 91 9.89 5.84 -8.23
CA LEU A 91 10.74 4.68 -8.02
C LEU A 91 11.21 4.62 -6.57
N PHE A 92 10.93 3.50 -5.90
CA PHE A 92 11.56 3.10 -4.65
C PHE A 92 12.42 1.87 -4.93
N ASP A 93 13.72 1.96 -4.69
CA ASP A 93 14.66 0.92 -5.06
C ASP A 93 15.74 0.69 -4.00
N ASN A 94 16.19 -0.56 -3.88
CA ASN A 94 17.32 -0.94 -3.03
C ASN A 94 17.21 -0.44 -1.58
N CYS A 95 16.10 -0.73 -0.93
CA CYS A 95 15.81 -0.30 0.44
C CYS A 95 15.69 -1.47 1.41
N VAL A 96 15.95 -1.21 2.69
CA VAL A 96 15.71 -2.14 3.80
C VAL A 96 14.68 -1.54 4.75
N ILE A 97 13.61 -2.27 4.98
CA ILE A 97 12.56 -1.92 5.95
C ILE A 97 12.66 -2.90 7.10
N LYS A 98 12.84 -2.39 8.32
CA LYS A 98 12.99 -3.23 9.51
C LYS A 98 11.96 -2.89 10.57
N ALA A 99 11.31 -3.90 11.11
CA ALA A 99 10.39 -3.78 12.24
C ALA A 99 9.31 -2.70 12.04
N SER A 100 8.76 -2.59 10.84
CA SER A 100 7.69 -1.64 10.52
C SER A 100 6.31 -2.27 10.71
N ASN A 101 5.30 -1.45 11.00
CA ASN A 101 3.93 -1.97 11.06
C ASN A 101 3.41 -2.28 9.65
N ARG A 102 3.70 -1.43 8.67
CA ARG A 102 3.44 -1.70 7.25
C ARG A 102 4.71 -1.44 6.44
N GLY A 103 4.95 -2.25 5.42
CA GLY A 103 6.10 -2.11 4.55
C GLY A 103 5.89 -1.05 3.46
N LEU A 104 5.30 -1.48 2.35
CA LEU A 104 5.05 -0.69 1.14
C LEU A 104 3.56 -0.41 1.03
N GLY A 105 3.15 0.85 1.16
CA GLY A 105 1.76 1.24 1.24
C GLY A 105 1.33 2.25 0.19
N ILE A 106 0.29 1.94 -0.58
CA ILE A 106 -0.49 2.89 -1.35
C ILE A 106 -1.88 2.95 -0.74
N GLN A 107 -2.25 4.10 -0.23
CA GLN A 107 -3.53 4.33 0.43
C GLN A 107 -4.22 5.53 -0.18
N ASN A 108 -4.83 5.36 -1.34
CA ASN A 108 -5.53 6.45 -2.02
C ASN A 108 -6.92 6.64 -1.41
N ARG A 109 -7.24 7.84 -0.92
CA ARG A 109 -8.50 8.13 -0.23
C ARG A 109 -9.29 9.27 -0.86
N ASP A 110 -8.66 10.00 -1.74
CA ASP A 110 -9.25 11.17 -2.38
C ASP A 110 -9.30 10.97 -3.90
N GLU A 111 -9.82 11.92 -4.63
CA GLU A 111 -10.10 11.86 -6.06
C GLU A 111 -8.87 11.76 -6.97
N GLY A 112 -7.69 12.01 -6.45
CA GLY A 112 -6.45 11.95 -7.21
C GLY A 112 -6.05 10.51 -7.61
N THR A 113 -5.21 10.42 -8.62
CA THR A 113 -4.72 9.15 -9.16
C THR A 113 -3.32 8.82 -8.68
N VAL A 114 -3.00 7.52 -8.60
CA VAL A 114 -1.64 7.03 -8.35
C VAL A 114 -1.27 6.08 -9.48
N THR A 115 -0.21 6.40 -10.22
CA THR A 115 0.16 5.61 -11.39
C THR A 115 1.66 5.60 -11.63
N ASP A 116 2.15 4.58 -12.33
CA ASP A 116 3.56 4.45 -12.68
C ASP A 116 4.48 4.48 -11.46
N VAL A 117 4.18 3.61 -10.49
CA VAL A 117 4.99 3.45 -9.28
C VAL A 117 5.68 2.09 -9.29
N THR A 118 6.96 2.09 -9.06
CA THR A 118 7.77 0.88 -8.95
C THR A 118 8.41 0.78 -7.57
N PHE A 119 8.23 -0.36 -6.92
CA PHE A 119 8.97 -0.80 -5.75
C PHE A 119 9.87 -1.96 -6.17
N SER A 120 11.18 -1.84 -5.97
CA SER A 120 12.14 -2.80 -6.49
C SER A 120 13.25 -3.10 -5.50
N ASN A 121 13.72 -4.35 -5.45
CA ASN A 121 14.89 -4.75 -4.67
C ASN A 121 14.78 -4.36 -3.19
N ILE A 122 13.67 -4.70 -2.53
CA ILE A 122 13.41 -4.31 -1.15
C ILE A 122 13.39 -5.54 -0.23
N GLN A 123 14.12 -5.45 0.87
CA GLN A 123 14.00 -6.37 1.99
C GLN A 123 13.13 -5.74 3.08
N LEU A 124 12.20 -6.50 3.63
CA LEU A 124 11.28 -5.97 4.63
C LEU A 124 11.00 -6.92 5.79
N ASP A 125 10.73 -6.31 6.93
CA ASP A 125 10.26 -6.96 8.15
C ASP A 125 9.07 -6.18 8.70
N CYS A 126 7.87 -6.80 8.69
CA CYS A 126 6.64 -6.18 9.16
C CYS A 126 6.11 -6.84 10.42
N GLN A 127 5.78 -6.03 11.42
CA GLN A 127 5.33 -6.46 12.75
C GLN A 127 4.03 -5.80 13.17
N LEU A 128 3.15 -6.56 13.80
CA LEU A 128 1.94 -6.05 14.44
C LEU A 128 2.28 -5.38 15.78
N TRP A 129 2.51 -4.07 15.76
CA TRP A 129 2.81 -3.29 16.96
C TRP A 129 1.58 -2.95 17.80
N SER A 130 0.40 -2.94 17.19
CA SER A 130 -0.84 -2.53 17.84
C SER A 130 -2.04 -3.12 17.12
N ASP A 131 -3.08 -3.47 17.86
CA ASP A 131 -4.37 -3.90 17.33
C ASP A 131 -5.27 -2.73 16.88
N VAL A 132 -4.99 -1.52 17.35
CA VAL A 132 -5.81 -0.32 17.07
C VAL A 132 -5.17 0.67 16.10
N TRP A 133 -3.88 0.58 15.85
CA TRP A 133 -3.17 1.52 14.97
C TRP A 133 -3.43 1.23 13.49
N TRP A 134 -3.07 2.22 12.66
CA TRP A 134 -3.11 2.10 11.21
C TRP A 134 -2.12 1.02 10.74
N GLY A 135 -2.54 0.16 9.85
CA GLY A 135 -1.72 -0.94 9.40
C GLY A 135 -1.83 -2.20 10.28
N LYS A 136 -1.64 -3.33 9.65
CA LYS A 136 -1.79 -4.67 10.26
C LYS A 136 -0.65 -5.60 9.85
N ALA A 137 0.56 -5.08 9.82
CA ALA A 137 1.78 -5.78 9.37
C ALA A 137 1.73 -6.22 7.90
N GLU A 138 1.01 -5.50 7.05
CA GLU A 138 0.99 -5.84 5.63
C GLU A 138 2.34 -5.49 4.97
N PRO A 139 3.05 -6.45 4.34
CA PRO A 139 4.28 -6.15 3.61
C PRO A 139 4.05 -5.28 2.38
N ILE A 140 2.96 -5.54 1.66
CA ILE A 140 2.46 -4.76 0.53
C ILE A 140 0.99 -4.44 0.78
N TYR A 141 0.64 -3.17 0.64
CA TYR A 141 -0.70 -2.67 0.84
C TYR A 141 -1.07 -1.67 -0.25
N VAL A 142 -2.04 -2.01 -1.08
CA VAL A 142 -2.50 -1.15 -2.18
C VAL A 142 -4.00 -0.98 -2.10
N THR A 143 -4.46 0.24 -1.82
CA THR A 143 -5.89 0.48 -1.68
C THR A 143 -6.35 1.79 -2.31
N SER A 144 -7.59 1.77 -2.81
CA SER A 144 -8.34 2.97 -3.18
C SER A 144 -9.77 2.86 -2.67
N TYR A 145 -10.02 3.47 -1.51
CA TYR A 145 -11.34 3.57 -0.88
C TYR A 145 -11.63 5.02 -0.53
N PRO A 146 -12.80 5.56 -0.88
CA PRO A 146 -13.12 6.95 -0.59
C PRO A 146 -13.21 7.19 0.92
N ARG A 147 -12.83 8.38 1.35
CA ARG A 147 -13.08 8.80 2.73
C ARG A 147 -14.56 8.80 3.02
N ALA A 148 -14.93 8.17 4.12
CA ALA A 148 -16.28 8.21 4.64
C ALA A 148 -16.22 8.65 6.09
N ASN A 149 -16.87 9.76 6.37
CA ASN A 149 -16.83 10.36 7.69
C ASN A 149 -18.16 10.24 8.39
N GLY A 150 -18.71 9.09 8.55
CA GLY A 150 -19.93 8.88 9.31
C GLY A 150 -20.41 10.06 10.17
N ASN A 151 -19.73 10.40 11.23
CA ASN A 151 -20.08 11.49 12.15
C ASN A 151 -18.94 12.49 12.41
N ASN A 152 -17.89 12.50 11.63
CA ASN A 152 -16.76 13.40 11.90
C ASN A 152 -16.99 14.78 11.31
N LYS A 153 -17.53 15.66 12.13
CA LYS A 153 -17.81 17.07 11.78
C LYS A 153 -16.54 17.89 11.47
N ASP A 154 -15.38 17.39 11.88
CA ASP A 154 -14.12 18.13 11.80
C ASP A 154 -13.36 17.90 10.49
N ALA A 155 -13.87 17.10 9.60
CA ALA A 155 -13.17 16.73 8.37
C ALA A 155 -13.64 17.48 7.12
N ASN A 156 -14.35 18.58 7.27
CA ASN A 156 -14.83 19.39 6.14
C ASN A 156 -13.72 19.87 5.20
N TRP A 157 -12.51 20.02 5.70
CA TRP A 157 -11.33 20.38 4.88
C TRP A 157 -10.83 19.24 3.98
N ARG A 158 -11.23 17.99 4.26
CA ARG A 158 -10.85 16.79 3.49
C ARG A 158 -11.77 16.49 2.33
N PHE A 159 -12.89 17.21 2.22
CA PHE A 159 -13.87 17.02 1.16
C PHE A 159 -14.06 18.31 0.35
N PRO A 160 -14.43 18.19 -0.91
CA PRO A 160 -14.92 19.33 -1.67
C PRO A 160 -16.06 20.04 -0.93
N LYS A 161 -16.13 21.37 -1.07
CA LYS A 161 -17.13 22.19 -0.39
C LYS A 161 -18.54 21.64 -0.60
N GLY A 162 -19.28 21.44 0.48
CA GLY A 162 -20.65 20.95 0.47
C GLY A 162 -20.80 19.43 0.37
N LYS A 163 -19.72 18.64 0.37
CA LYS A 163 -19.76 17.18 0.38
C LYS A 163 -19.44 16.64 1.76
N THR A 164 -20.07 15.53 2.12
CA THR A 164 -19.83 14.78 3.37
C THR A 164 -19.05 13.47 3.12
N GLU A 165 -18.95 13.07 1.87
CA GLU A 165 -18.22 11.88 1.43
C GLU A 165 -17.32 12.24 0.26
N GLY A 166 -16.09 11.67 0.27
CA GLY A 166 -15.14 11.79 -0.82
C GLY A 166 -15.44 10.82 -1.96
N SER A 167 -14.72 11.02 -3.04
CA SER A 167 -14.49 10.03 -4.09
C SER A 167 -13.04 9.60 -4.03
N CYS A 168 -12.73 8.41 -4.54
CA CYS A 168 -11.34 7.98 -4.73
C CYS A 168 -11.02 7.86 -6.22
N GLY A 169 -9.81 8.25 -6.56
CA GLY A 169 -9.27 8.07 -7.90
C GLY A 169 -8.72 6.68 -8.11
N GLU A 170 -8.14 6.46 -9.26
CA GLU A 170 -7.57 5.18 -9.69
C GLU A 170 -6.13 5.00 -9.16
N VAL A 171 -5.80 3.76 -8.81
CA VAL A 171 -4.43 3.30 -8.54
C VAL A 171 -4.11 2.24 -9.58
N SER A 172 -3.17 2.52 -10.48
CA SER A 172 -2.87 1.64 -11.60
C SER A 172 -1.41 1.67 -12.05
N ARG A 173 -0.98 0.65 -12.78
CA ARG A 173 0.40 0.48 -13.23
C ARG A 173 1.41 0.55 -12.08
N ILE A 174 1.18 -0.31 -11.07
CA ILE A 174 2.03 -0.44 -9.89
C ILE A 174 2.83 -1.73 -9.97
N PHE A 175 4.13 -1.62 -9.79
CA PHE A 175 5.06 -2.72 -9.95
C PHE A 175 5.78 -3.03 -8.63
N PHE A 176 5.75 -4.28 -8.20
CA PHE A 176 6.52 -4.82 -7.08
C PHE A 176 7.47 -5.87 -7.63
N ASN A 177 8.77 -5.58 -7.60
CA ASN A 177 9.79 -6.45 -8.19
C ASN A 177 10.86 -6.82 -7.15
N ASN A 178 11.17 -8.12 -7.02
CA ASN A 178 12.24 -8.59 -6.12
C ASN A 178 12.02 -8.14 -4.67
N ILE A 179 10.88 -8.46 -4.09
CA ILE A 179 10.56 -8.17 -2.69
C ILE A 179 10.78 -9.42 -1.86
N THR A 180 11.54 -9.31 -0.79
CA THR A 180 11.79 -10.42 0.13
C THR A 180 11.55 -9.97 1.55
N GLY A 181 10.85 -10.77 2.37
CA GLY A 181 10.64 -10.35 3.73
C GLY A 181 9.96 -11.33 4.67
N VAL A 182 9.87 -10.88 5.91
CA VAL A 182 9.16 -11.53 7.00
C VAL A 182 8.00 -10.63 7.43
N SER A 183 6.83 -11.19 7.66
CA SER A 183 5.69 -10.40 8.14
C SER A 183 4.72 -11.22 9.00
N GLU A 184 3.97 -10.55 9.87
CA GLU A 184 2.94 -11.17 10.70
C GLU A 184 1.57 -11.20 10.00
N ASN A 185 1.45 -10.56 8.83
CA ASN A 185 0.26 -10.58 7.98
C ASN A 185 0.66 -10.68 6.50
N GLY A 186 -0.29 -10.94 5.63
CA GLY A 186 -0.06 -10.97 4.19
C GLY A 186 -0.29 -9.62 3.50
N CYS A 187 -0.02 -9.58 2.21
CA CYS A 187 -0.29 -8.45 1.35
C CYS A 187 -1.80 -8.22 1.18
N PHE A 188 -2.20 -6.96 1.02
CA PHE A 188 -3.58 -6.58 0.75
C PHE A 188 -3.69 -5.63 -0.43
N ILE A 189 -4.55 -5.99 -1.39
CA ILE A 189 -4.83 -5.19 -2.59
C ILE A 189 -6.34 -5.06 -2.71
N GLY A 190 -6.87 -3.83 -2.72
CA GLY A 190 -8.32 -3.67 -2.80
C GLY A 190 -8.82 -2.28 -3.12
N GLY A 191 -9.92 -2.20 -3.86
CA GLY A 191 -10.62 -0.98 -4.23
C GLY A 191 -12.06 -0.93 -3.77
N ASP A 192 -12.65 0.26 -3.75
CA ASP A 192 -14.08 0.46 -3.53
C ASP A 192 -14.91 -0.23 -4.63
N THR A 193 -14.38 -0.20 -5.84
CA THR A 193 -14.87 -0.93 -7.00
C THR A 193 -13.68 -1.54 -7.77
N LYS A 194 -13.96 -2.47 -8.67
CA LYS A 194 -12.93 -3.21 -9.41
C LYS A 194 -12.00 -2.34 -10.26
N ASP A 195 -12.50 -1.22 -10.74
CA ASP A 195 -11.76 -0.27 -11.57
C ASP A 195 -10.87 0.68 -10.77
N LYS A 196 -11.01 0.73 -9.45
CA LYS A 196 -10.24 1.65 -8.61
C LYS A 196 -8.81 1.20 -8.32
N VAL A 197 -8.57 -0.11 -8.35
CA VAL A 197 -7.23 -0.68 -8.24
C VAL A 197 -7.06 -1.70 -9.35
N ASN A 198 -6.17 -1.44 -10.28
CA ASN A 198 -5.97 -2.30 -11.46
C ASN A 198 -4.54 -2.21 -11.99
N HIS A 199 -4.17 -3.10 -12.93
CA HIS A 199 -2.83 -3.18 -13.50
C HIS A 199 -1.74 -3.23 -12.42
N ILE A 200 -1.87 -4.17 -11.48
CA ILE A 200 -0.91 -4.39 -10.40
C ILE A 200 -0.03 -5.59 -10.77
N TYR A 201 1.28 -5.38 -10.77
CA TYR A 201 2.26 -6.38 -11.16
C TYR A 201 3.13 -6.77 -9.98
N ILE A 202 3.11 -8.06 -9.62
CA ILE A 202 3.85 -8.63 -8.50
C ILE A 202 4.81 -9.67 -9.06
N ASN A 203 6.10 -9.36 -9.06
CA ASN A 203 7.13 -10.16 -9.70
C ASN A 203 8.21 -10.54 -8.69
N ASN A 204 8.46 -11.84 -8.53
CA ASN A 204 9.49 -12.38 -7.66
C ASN A 204 9.38 -11.87 -6.21
N VAL A 205 8.27 -12.22 -5.57
CA VAL A 205 8.00 -11.88 -4.16
C VAL A 205 8.13 -13.12 -3.28
N ASN A 206 8.97 -13.05 -2.25
CA ASN A 206 9.26 -14.14 -1.32
C ASN A 206 8.92 -13.69 0.11
N LEU A 207 7.93 -14.30 0.73
CA LEU A 207 7.45 -13.96 2.06
C LEU A 207 7.54 -15.14 3.03
N LEU A 208 8.10 -14.89 4.20
CA LEU A 208 7.92 -15.72 5.38
C LEU A 208 6.84 -15.09 6.26
N LEU A 209 5.68 -15.73 6.36
CA LEU A 209 4.61 -15.35 7.27
C LEU A 209 4.88 -15.98 8.64
N HIS A 210 5.30 -15.16 9.60
CA HIS A 210 5.74 -15.62 10.90
C HIS A 210 5.08 -14.84 12.04
N SER A 211 4.37 -15.54 12.92
CA SER A 211 3.71 -14.95 14.08
C SER A 211 4.73 -14.76 15.22
N ARG A 212 4.92 -13.52 15.66
CA ARG A 212 5.91 -13.16 16.68
C ARG A 212 5.32 -12.45 17.89
N GLY A 213 4.25 -11.73 17.67
CA GLY A 213 3.64 -10.88 18.69
C GLY A 213 2.43 -11.49 19.38
N GLN A 214 1.80 -10.68 20.24
CA GLN A 214 0.55 -11.03 20.92
C GLN A 214 -0.69 -10.82 20.03
N TYR A 215 -0.53 -10.10 18.92
CA TYR A 215 -1.63 -9.79 18.01
C TYR A 215 -1.66 -10.81 16.87
N GLN A 216 -2.85 -11.10 16.37
CA GLN A 216 -3.02 -12.06 15.29
C GLN A 216 -3.17 -11.34 13.95
N GLY A 217 -2.53 -11.87 12.90
CA GLY A 217 -2.76 -11.47 11.52
C GLY A 217 -4.17 -11.86 11.02
N GLY A 218 -4.44 -11.60 9.75
CA GLY A 218 -5.75 -11.88 9.14
C GLY A 218 -6.75 -10.73 9.31
N ILE A 219 -6.29 -9.56 9.69
CA ILE A 219 -7.06 -8.33 9.68
C ILE A 219 -6.47 -7.43 8.62
N TYR A 220 -7.29 -6.97 7.67
CA TYR A 220 -6.88 -6.09 6.59
C TYR A 220 -7.66 -4.78 6.69
N ASP A 221 -6.94 -3.67 6.78
CA ASP A 221 -7.50 -2.36 7.09
C ASP A 221 -7.98 -1.63 5.82
N LYS A 222 -9.24 -1.23 5.81
CA LYS A 222 -9.85 -0.42 4.76
C LYS A 222 -10.15 1.03 5.20
N ARG A 223 -9.88 1.35 6.46
CA ARG A 223 -10.27 2.65 7.05
C ARG A 223 -9.52 3.85 6.50
N PRO A 224 -10.15 5.02 6.44
CA PRO A 224 -11.59 5.25 6.57
C PRO A 224 -12.31 4.98 5.24
N CYS A 225 -13.39 4.21 5.27
CA CYS A 225 -14.19 3.90 4.08
C CYS A 225 -15.67 3.79 4.43
N ARG A 226 -16.52 3.66 3.39
CA ARG A 226 -17.92 3.27 3.59
C ARG A 226 -18.01 1.82 4.04
N GLY A 227 -18.97 1.52 4.90
CA GLY A 227 -19.18 0.17 5.39
C GLY A 227 -18.18 -0.26 6.44
N GLU A 228 -17.82 -1.55 6.44
CA GLU A 228 -16.92 -2.09 7.44
C GLU A 228 -15.47 -1.73 7.15
N GLY A 229 -14.80 -1.13 8.13
CA GLY A 229 -13.43 -0.65 8.01
C GLY A 229 -12.35 -1.73 8.03
N PHE A 230 -12.72 -3.01 8.18
CA PHE A 230 -11.80 -4.14 8.25
C PHE A 230 -12.34 -5.35 7.51
N VAL A 231 -11.46 -6.07 6.85
CA VAL A 231 -11.69 -7.46 6.44
C VAL A 231 -11.02 -8.37 7.48
N ARG A 232 -11.77 -9.36 7.97
CA ARG A 232 -11.26 -10.37 8.90
C ARG A 232 -11.30 -11.73 8.24
N ASP A 233 -10.15 -12.38 8.13
CA ASP A 233 -10.01 -13.68 7.49
C ASP A 233 -8.76 -14.41 8.00
N LYS A 234 -8.41 -15.51 7.38
CA LYS A 234 -7.09 -16.11 7.53
C LYS A 234 -6.01 -15.22 6.92
N VAL A 235 -4.76 -15.48 7.26
CA VAL A 235 -3.62 -14.84 6.62
C VAL A 235 -3.37 -15.48 5.26
N TYR A 236 -3.35 -14.70 4.20
CA TYR A 236 -2.96 -15.13 2.86
C TYR A 236 -1.65 -14.46 2.47
N GLY A 237 -0.85 -15.09 1.63
CA GLY A 237 0.31 -14.41 1.06
C GLY A 237 -0.09 -13.11 0.38
N ILE A 238 -1.11 -13.15 -0.47
CA ILE A 238 -1.75 -11.99 -1.09
C ILE A 238 -3.26 -12.12 -1.01
N TYR A 239 -3.93 -11.14 -0.45
CA TYR A 239 -5.39 -11.02 -0.48
C TYR A 239 -5.81 -9.89 -1.41
N VAL A 240 -6.55 -10.23 -2.46
CA VAL A 240 -7.10 -9.27 -3.43
C VAL A 240 -8.61 -9.11 -3.21
N ASP A 241 -9.06 -7.88 -2.97
CA ASP A 241 -10.46 -7.52 -2.72
C ASP A 241 -10.89 -6.40 -3.67
N GLN A 242 -11.87 -6.65 -4.55
CA GLN A 242 -12.41 -5.67 -5.49
C GLN A 242 -11.32 -4.96 -6.33
N SER A 243 -10.51 -5.74 -7.02
CA SER A 243 -9.46 -5.25 -7.89
C SER A 243 -9.48 -5.99 -9.22
N SER A 244 -8.92 -5.40 -10.26
CA SER A 244 -8.81 -6.02 -11.58
C SER A 244 -7.37 -6.02 -12.08
N ASP A 245 -7.08 -6.91 -13.03
CA ASP A 245 -5.78 -7.00 -13.69
C ASP A 245 -4.58 -7.05 -12.71
N VAL A 246 -4.67 -7.95 -11.73
CA VAL A 246 -3.56 -8.25 -10.82
C VAL A 246 -2.77 -9.43 -11.37
N GLU A 247 -1.56 -9.17 -11.80
CA GLU A 247 -0.65 -10.19 -12.33
C GLU A 247 0.39 -10.58 -11.27
N ILE A 248 0.50 -11.90 -10.99
CA ILE A 248 1.40 -12.44 -9.98
C ILE A 248 2.36 -13.45 -10.63
N ASN A 249 3.63 -13.09 -10.68
CA ASN A 249 4.69 -13.90 -11.25
C ASN A 249 5.76 -14.22 -10.20
N GLY A 250 6.00 -15.48 -9.88
CA GLY A 250 7.06 -15.89 -8.96
C GLY A 250 6.78 -15.52 -7.51
N LEU A 251 5.58 -15.79 -7.01
CA LEU A 251 5.27 -15.70 -5.59
C LEU A 251 5.71 -16.96 -4.85
N LYS A 252 6.43 -16.78 -3.74
CA LYS A 252 6.74 -17.85 -2.79
C LYS A 252 6.32 -17.42 -1.40
N VAL A 253 5.49 -18.23 -0.74
CA VAL A 253 5.04 -17.98 0.62
C VAL A 253 5.43 -19.16 1.50
N ILE A 254 6.06 -18.89 2.62
CA ILE A 254 6.36 -19.87 3.67
C ILE A 254 5.54 -19.45 4.89
N ASN A 255 4.76 -20.39 5.42
CA ASN A 255 3.99 -20.20 6.65
C ASN A 255 4.75 -20.74 7.84
N ASP A 256 4.92 -19.94 8.87
CA ASP A 256 5.49 -20.30 10.15
C ASP A 256 4.64 -19.73 11.31
N GLY A 257 3.61 -20.48 11.67
CA GLY A 257 2.78 -20.22 12.84
C GLY A 257 1.64 -19.21 12.69
N VAL A 258 1.36 -18.70 11.47
CA VAL A 258 0.15 -17.89 11.26
C VAL A 258 -1.07 -18.76 10.92
N ASN A 259 -2.27 -18.26 11.17
CA ASN A 259 -3.51 -18.90 10.71
C ASN A 259 -3.65 -18.76 9.18
N PHE A 260 -2.94 -19.60 8.46
CA PHE A 260 -2.74 -19.48 7.03
C PHE A 260 -3.94 -19.99 6.22
N GLY A 261 -4.33 -19.20 5.21
CA GLY A 261 -5.43 -19.51 4.31
C GLY A 261 -5.00 -20.02 2.94
N GLY A 262 -3.79 -19.68 2.51
CA GLY A 262 -3.24 -20.01 1.20
C GLY A 262 -2.35 -18.90 0.65
N ASP A 263 -1.67 -19.19 -0.46
CA ASP A 263 -0.75 -18.24 -1.09
C ASP A 263 -1.49 -17.01 -1.63
N VAL A 264 -2.63 -17.20 -2.28
CA VAL A 264 -3.42 -16.11 -2.86
C VAL A 264 -4.90 -16.33 -2.57
N LYS A 265 -5.59 -15.27 -2.16
CA LYS A 265 -7.04 -15.17 -2.16
C LYS A 265 -7.47 -13.98 -3.01
N GLY A 266 -8.48 -14.14 -3.84
CA GLY A 266 -9.02 -13.06 -4.64
C GLY A 266 -10.46 -13.27 -5.02
N TYR A 267 -11.17 -12.17 -5.23
CA TYR A 267 -12.52 -12.20 -5.76
C TYR A 267 -12.49 -12.74 -7.19
N GLY A 268 -13.19 -13.84 -7.43
CA GLY A 268 -13.28 -14.48 -8.75
C GLY A 268 -12.13 -15.40 -9.13
N ILE A 269 -11.19 -15.70 -8.22
CA ILE A 269 -10.26 -16.81 -8.41
C ILE A 269 -11.00 -18.11 -8.11
N SER A 270 -11.33 -18.86 -9.15
CA SER A 270 -11.63 -20.28 -8.99
C SER A 270 -10.32 -21.07 -8.97
N ALA A 271 -10.31 -22.22 -8.29
CA ALA A 271 -9.20 -23.16 -8.36
C ALA A 271 -8.88 -23.59 -9.82
N ASP A 272 -9.80 -23.36 -10.72
CA ASP A 272 -9.69 -23.65 -12.15
C ASP A 272 -9.00 -22.55 -12.96
N ALA A 273 -8.76 -21.38 -12.42
CA ALA A 273 -7.96 -20.33 -13.08
C ALA A 273 -6.52 -20.78 -13.36
N ARG A 274 -6.05 -21.84 -12.67
CA ARG A 274 -4.78 -22.52 -12.98
C ARG A 274 -4.77 -23.27 -14.31
N ARG A 275 -5.93 -23.52 -14.94
CA ARG A 275 -6.07 -24.35 -16.16
C ARG A 275 -6.20 -23.58 -17.46
N GLY A 276 -6.20 -22.27 -17.43
CA GLY A 276 -6.29 -21.43 -18.64
C GLY A 276 -7.66 -21.49 -19.33
N ALA A 277 -7.85 -20.61 -20.31
CA ALA A 277 -9.11 -20.43 -21.02
C ALA A 277 -9.64 -21.67 -21.79
N LYS A 278 -8.91 -22.77 -21.81
CA LYS A 278 -9.28 -24.00 -22.51
C LYS A 278 -10.44 -24.76 -21.89
N ASP A 279 -10.73 -24.53 -20.61
CA ASP A 279 -11.75 -25.28 -19.85
C ASP A 279 -13.04 -24.47 -19.61
N MET A 280 -13.20 -23.33 -20.27
CA MET A 280 -14.40 -22.50 -20.15
C MET A 280 -15.56 -23.05 -20.95
N LYS A 281 -16.71 -23.19 -20.31
CA LYS A 281 -17.95 -23.52 -21.02
C LYS A 281 -18.43 -22.31 -21.85
N PRO A 282 -19.02 -22.52 -23.03
CA PRO A 282 -19.63 -21.45 -23.81
C PRO A 282 -20.59 -20.62 -22.96
N GLY A 283 -20.40 -19.31 -22.92
CA GLY A 283 -21.25 -18.39 -22.13
C GLY A 283 -20.73 -18.05 -20.74
N GLN A 284 -19.60 -18.61 -20.29
CA GLN A 284 -18.90 -18.14 -19.09
C GLN A 284 -17.93 -17.02 -19.45
N THR A 285 -18.05 -15.91 -18.80
CA THR A 285 -17.02 -14.85 -18.79
C THR A 285 -15.82 -15.33 -17.99
N ALA A 286 -14.63 -15.25 -18.57
CA ALA A 286 -13.40 -15.52 -17.84
C ALA A 286 -13.39 -14.73 -16.52
N PRO A 287 -13.01 -15.34 -15.38
CA PRO A 287 -12.66 -14.57 -14.22
C PRO A 287 -11.47 -13.69 -14.61
N GLN A 288 -11.80 -12.49 -14.99
CA GLN A 288 -10.85 -11.48 -15.37
C GLN A 288 -10.18 -11.10 -14.07
N TYR A 289 -8.86 -11.01 -13.99
CA TYR A 289 -8.25 -10.10 -13.01
C TYR A 289 -7.09 -10.64 -12.17
N ILE A 290 -6.83 -11.93 -12.07
CA ILE A 290 -5.58 -12.41 -11.46
C ILE A 290 -4.97 -13.48 -12.35
N PHE A 291 -3.82 -13.15 -12.89
CA PHE A 291 -3.02 -14.09 -13.68
C PHE A 291 -1.86 -14.58 -12.83
N MET A 292 -1.81 -15.89 -12.56
CA MET A 292 -0.65 -16.55 -11.98
C MET A 292 0.11 -17.27 -13.09
N LYS A 293 1.35 -16.87 -13.32
CA LYS A 293 2.30 -17.56 -14.20
C LYS A 293 3.37 -18.24 -13.37
#